data_072ebf5e2bd29febda42ed75b08a2189
#
_entry.id   072ebf5e2bd29febda42ed75b08a2189
#
_cell.length_a   1.000
_cell.length_b   1.000
_cell.length_c   1.000
_cell.angle_alpha   90.00
_cell.angle_beta   90.00
_cell.angle_gamma   90.00
#
_symmetry.space_group_name_H-M   'P 1'
#
loop_
_entity.id
_entity.type
_entity.pdbx_description
1 polymer ?
#
loop_
_entity_poly.entity_id
_entity_poly.type
_entity_poly.pdbx_seq_one_letter_code
_entity_poly.pdbx_strand_id
1 'polypeptide(L)'
;MPAFLRFGLAAISGWLVYLSYEPIGHWWAAVLGIALLWLTLIPWPRRATAALGMAGEAQERPSARFGALIGFTHGLFCYLFLLPWVGEFVGAMPYIALAITMALYALATGAFGVLVARWRFGAFAFPLVYLAVEFVRSSWPFGGFAWVRLAW
;
A
#
# COMPACT_ATOMS: atom_id res chain seq x y z
N MET A 1 -4.76 -17.64 -0.21
CA MET A 1 -5.49 -16.50 0.36
C MET A 1 -6.36 -15.91 -0.74
N PRO A 2 -7.67 -15.82 -0.56
CA PRO A 2 -8.58 -15.31 -1.59
C PRO A 2 -8.33 -13.84 -1.90
N ALA A 3 -8.67 -13.42 -3.12
CA ALA A 3 -8.42 -12.07 -3.60
C ALA A 3 -9.09 -10.99 -2.73
N PHE A 4 -10.35 -11.20 -2.35
CA PHE A 4 -11.10 -10.24 -1.54
C PHE A 4 -10.44 -9.94 -0.18
N LEU A 5 -9.84 -10.97 0.45
CA LEU A 5 -9.15 -10.81 1.72
C LEU A 5 -7.83 -10.01 1.54
N ARG A 6 -7.12 -10.23 0.41
CA ARG A 6 -5.93 -9.44 0.08
C ARG A 6 -6.27 -7.95 -0.11
N PHE A 7 -7.35 -7.66 -0.81
CA PHE A 7 -7.82 -6.28 -0.98
C PHE A 7 -8.29 -5.66 0.33
N GLY A 8 -9.03 -6.38 1.16
CA GLY A 8 -9.43 -5.91 2.49
C GLY A 8 -8.24 -5.59 3.38
N LEU A 9 -7.23 -6.47 3.43
CA LEU A 9 -6.01 -6.22 4.19
C LEU A 9 -5.18 -5.07 3.60
N ALA A 10 -5.16 -4.90 2.28
CA ALA A 10 -4.50 -3.76 1.65
C ALA A 10 -5.18 -2.43 2.01
N ALA A 11 -6.51 -2.40 2.06
CA ALA A 11 -7.26 -1.23 2.51
C ALA A 11 -6.95 -0.89 3.98
N ILE A 12 -6.96 -1.89 4.87
CA ILE A 12 -6.57 -1.72 6.28
C ILE A 12 -5.12 -1.26 6.39
N SER A 13 -4.22 -1.81 5.58
CA SER A 13 -2.81 -1.40 5.52
C SER A 13 -2.66 0.09 5.15
N GLY A 14 -3.40 0.57 4.15
CA GLY A 14 -3.41 1.98 3.77
C GLY A 14 -3.95 2.88 4.88
N TRP A 15 -5.01 2.46 5.53
CA TRP A 15 -5.57 3.17 6.67
C TRP A 15 -4.59 3.21 7.87
N LEU A 16 -3.87 2.13 8.15
CA LEU A 16 -2.84 2.12 9.20
C LEU A 16 -1.70 3.10 8.86
N VAL A 17 -1.26 3.17 7.62
CA VAL A 17 -0.24 4.15 7.21
C VAL A 17 -0.77 5.57 7.37
N TYR A 18 -2.04 5.84 7.03
CA TYR A 18 -2.67 7.13 7.31
C TYR A 18 -2.57 7.53 8.79
N LEU A 19 -2.79 6.60 9.73
CA LEU A 19 -2.70 6.88 11.16
C LEU A 19 -1.30 7.32 11.64
N SER A 20 -0.27 7.10 10.82
CA SER A 20 1.09 7.54 11.15
C SER A 20 1.38 9.00 10.81
N TYR A 21 0.52 9.63 10.02
CA TYR A 21 0.66 11.04 9.66
C TYR A 21 0.01 11.95 10.70
N GLU A 22 0.51 13.19 10.77
CA GLU A 22 -0.12 14.23 11.58
C GLU A 22 -1.56 14.53 11.12
N PRO A 23 -2.49 14.86 12.01
CA PRO A 23 -2.30 15.15 13.44
C PRO A 23 -2.33 13.92 14.36
N ILE A 24 -2.51 12.71 13.85
CA ILE A 24 -2.64 11.48 14.65
C ILE A 24 -1.27 11.03 15.17
N GLY A 25 -0.25 10.96 14.28
CA GLY A 25 1.15 10.78 14.64
C GLY A 25 1.53 9.40 15.20
N HIS A 26 0.75 8.34 14.94
CA HIS A 26 1.07 6.99 15.43
C HIS A 26 2.13 6.32 14.54
N TRP A 27 3.40 6.68 14.70
CA TRP A 27 4.52 6.19 13.87
C TRP A 27 4.57 4.65 13.72
N TRP A 28 4.24 3.90 14.77
CA TRP A 28 4.21 2.42 14.76
C TRP A 28 3.15 1.87 13.78
N ALA A 29 2.09 2.63 13.49
CA ALA A 29 1.04 2.23 12.56
C ALA A 29 1.57 2.16 11.11
N ALA A 30 2.55 3.00 10.74
CA ALA A 30 3.23 2.88 9.45
C ALA A 30 3.96 1.56 9.30
N VAL A 31 4.69 1.14 10.35
CA VAL A 31 5.43 -0.13 10.34
C VAL A 31 4.47 -1.30 10.19
N LEU A 32 3.37 -1.31 10.95
CA LEU A 32 2.33 -2.34 10.86
C LEU A 32 1.63 -2.32 9.49
N GLY A 33 1.31 -1.13 8.97
CA GLY A 33 0.70 -0.97 7.67
C GLY A 33 1.57 -1.53 6.55
N ILE A 34 2.84 -1.15 6.50
CA ILE A 34 3.80 -1.65 5.49
C ILE A 34 4.00 -3.17 5.63
N ALA A 35 4.10 -3.69 6.86
CA ALA A 35 4.19 -5.13 7.10
C ALA A 35 2.93 -5.87 6.63
N LEU A 36 1.75 -5.30 6.88
CA LEU A 36 0.48 -5.87 6.44
C LEU A 36 0.37 -5.86 4.92
N LEU A 37 0.79 -4.77 4.25
CA LEU A 37 0.87 -4.72 2.79
C LEU A 37 1.80 -5.83 2.26
N TRP A 38 2.97 -5.99 2.85
CA TRP A 38 3.89 -7.07 2.48
C TRP A 38 3.22 -8.44 2.55
N LEU A 39 2.49 -8.72 3.62
CA LEU A 39 1.77 -9.99 3.78
C LEU A 39 0.73 -10.23 2.68
N THR A 40 0.16 -9.19 2.08
CA THR A 40 -0.78 -9.34 0.96
C THR A 40 -0.09 -9.68 -0.36
N LEU A 41 1.21 -9.38 -0.51
CA LEU A 41 1.98 -9.54 -1.74
C LEU A 41 2.75 -10.87 -1.80
N ILE A 42 2.99 -11.54 -0.66
CA ILE A 42 3.69 -12.81 -0.62
C ILE A 42 2.76 -14.01 -0.89
N PRO A 43 3.31 -15.15 -1.37
CA PRO A 43 2.56 -16.41 -1.39
C PRO A 43 2.40 -16.94 0.04
N TRP A 44 1.18 -17.27 0.42
CA TRP A 44 0.92 -17.81 1.75
C TRP A 44 1.17 -19.31 1.82
N PRO A 45 1.79 -19.80 2.90
CA PRO A 45 2.02 -21.23 3.05
C PRO A 45 0.70 -22.00 3.20
N ARG A 46 0.60 -23.20 2.63
CA ARG A 46 -0.61 -24.03 2.67
C ARG A 46 -1.13 -24.28 4.09
N ARG A 47 -0.23 -24.38 5.08
CA ARG A 47 -0.61 -24.56 6.49
C ARG A 47 -1.40 -23.35 7.05
N ALA A 48 -1.01 -22.14 6.67
CA ALA A 48 -1.71 -20.92 7.10
C ALA A 48 -3.09 -20.81 6.43
N THR A 49 -3.22 -21.16 5.15
CA THR A 49 -4.52 -21.17 4.45
C THR A 49 -5.45 -22.27 5.01
N ALA A 50 -4.92 -23.44 5.36
CA ALA A 50 -5.67 -24.51 5.98
C ALA A 50 -6.17 -24.12 7.39
N ALA A 51 -5.36 -23.43 8.19
CA ALA A 51 -5.75 -22.95 9.52
C ALA A 51 -6.88 -21.91 9.46
N LEU A 52 -7.01 -21.20 8.34
CA LEU A 52 -8.10 -20.24 8.10
C LEU A 52 -9.33 -20.88 7.43
N GLY A 53 -9.39 -22.22 7.33
CA GLY A 53 -10.49 -22.92 6.67
C GLY A 53 -10.51 -22.82 5.13
N MET A 54 -9.42 -22.35 4.52
CA MET A 54 -9.27 -22.14 3.08
C MET A 54 -8.46 -23.28 2.43
N ALA A 55 -8.58 -24.50 2.96
CA ALA A 55 -7.93 -25.68 2.43
C ALA A 55 -8.46 -25.98 1.02
N GLY A 56 -7.56 -26.00 0.02
CA GLY A 56 -7.91 -26.30 -1.37
C GLY A 56 -7.72 -25.15 -2.35
N GLU A 57 -7.56 -23.92 -1.92
CA GLU A 57 -7.19 -22.81 -2.81
C GLU A 57 -5.74 -23.00 -3.30
N ALA A 58 -5.55 -23.01 -4.61
CA ALA A 58 -4.23 -23.07 -5.21
C ALA A 58 -3.35 -21.93 -4.68
N GLN A 59 -2.13 -22.28 -4.27
CA GLN A 59 -1.13 -21.34 -3.80
C GLN A 59 -0.54 -20.58 -4.98
N GLU A 60 -1.38 -19.81 -5.66
CA GLU A 60 -0.92 -18.98 -6.76
C GLU A 60 -0.10 -17.82 -6.21
N ARG A 61 1.10 -17.67 -6.76
CA ARG A 61 1.91 -16.47 -6.52
C ARG A 61 1.21 -15.30 -7.19
N PRO A 62 0.98 -14.18 -6.46
CA PRO A 62 0.40 -13.00 -7.08
C PRO A 62 1.20 -12.59 -8.32
N SER A 63 0.49 -12.23 -9.40
CA SER A 63 1.13 -11.61 -10.55
C SER A 63 1.50 -10.14 -10.23
N ALA A 64 2.45 -9.58 -10.97
CA ALA A 64 2.82 -8.16 -10.79
C ALA A 64 1.62 -7.23 -11.02
N ARG A 65 0.73 -7.56 -11.97
CA ARG A 65 -0.52 -6.80 -12.24
C ARG A 65 -1.46 -6.85 -11.05
N PHE A 66 -1.63 -8.03 -10.46
CA PHE A 66 -2.45 -8.20 -9.28
C PHE A 66 -1.85 -7.47 -8.07
N GLY A 67 -0.53 -7.54 -7.89
CA GLY A 67 0.19 -6.77 -6.87
C GLY A 67 0.03 -5.27 -7.06
N ALA A 68 0.07 -4.76 -8.30
CA ALA A 68 -0.19 -3.37 -8.60
C ALA A 68 -1.58 -2.92 -8.10
N LEU A 69 -2.63 -3.70 -8.37
CA LEU A 69 -3.98 -3.39 -7.88
C LEU A 69 -4.08 -3.40 -6.35
N ILE A 70 -3.37 -4.31 -5.68
CA ILE A 70 -3.26 -4.33 -4.22
C ILE A 70 -2.58 -3.05 -3.72
N GLY A 71 -1.45 -2.67 -4.34
CA GLY A 71 -0.76 -1.41 -4.03
C GLY A 71 -1.65 -0.19 -4.24
N PHE A 72 -2.38 -0.14 -5.35
CA PHE A 72 -3.35 0.92 -5.63
C PHE A 72 -4.41 1.02 -4.53
N THR A 73 -4.99 -0.11 -4.11
CA THR A 73 -5.99 -0.14 -3.03
C THR A 73 -5.40 0.39 -1.72
N HIS A 74 -4.19 -0.03 -1.37
CA HIS A 74 -3.46 0.50 -0.22
C HIS A 74 -3.30 2.02 -0.29
N GLY A 75 -2.76 2.53 -1.42
CA GLY A 75 -2.56 3.97 -1.62
C GLY A 75 -3.88 4.74 -1.59
N LEU A 76 -4.91 4.23 -2.26
CA LEU A 76 -6.23 4.87 -2.31
C LEU A 76 -6.81 5.04 -0.90
N PHE A 77 -6.80 4.00 -0.08
CA PHE A 77 -7.29 4.10 1.30
C PHE A 77 -6.42 5.00 2.17
N CYS A 78 -5.11 5.03 1.97
CA CYS A 78 -4.25 5.98 2.66
C CYS A 78 -4.63 7.43 2.30
N TYR A 79 -4.69 7.76 1.01
CA TYR A 79 -4.88 9.16 0.58
C TYR A 79 -6.32 9.65 0.69
N LEU A 80 -7.32 8.77 0.61
CA LEU A 80 -8.71 9.15 0.88
C LEU A 80 -8.92 9.62 2.32
N PHE A 81 -8.20 9.07 3.28
CA PHE A 81 -8.27 9.52 4.68
C PHE A 81 -7.30 10.66 4.99
N LEU A 82 -6.21 10.77 4.23
CA LEU A 82 -5.16 11.75 4.49
C LEU A 82 -5.44 13.15 3.89
N LEU A 83 -6.20 13.22 2.80
CA LEU A 83 -6.40 14.45 2.02
C LEU A 83 -7.79 15.10 2.11
N PRO A 84 -8.71 14.79 3.06
CA PRO A 84 -10.03 15.44 3.14
C PRO A 84 -9.94 16.96 3.27
N TRP A 85 -8.91 17.47 3.94
CA TRP A 85 -8.66 18.91 4.09
C TRP A 85 -8.55 19.64 2.74
N VAL A 86 -8.02 18.97 1.70
CA VAL A 86 -8.00 19.54 0.34
C VAL A 86 -9.42 19.78 -0.17
N GLY A 87 -10.34 18.84 0.13
CA GLY A 87 -11.74 18.95 -0.25
C GLY A 87 -12.46 20.15 0.36
N GLU A 88 -12.06 20.55 1.57
CA GLU A 88 -12.62 21.72 2.26
C GLU A 88 -12.22 23.04 1.57
N PHE A 89 -11.05 23.10 0.94
CA PHE A 89 -10.54 24.30 0.24
C PHE A 89 -10.95 24.39 -1.22
N VAL A 90 -10.93 23.25 -1.94
CA VAL A 90 -11.08 23.24 -3.42
C VAL A 90 -12.22 22.36 -3.92
N GLY A 91 -12.98 21.75 -3.01
CA GLY A 91 -14.12 20.90 -3.33
C GLY A 91 -13.79 19.42 -3.50
N ALA A 92 -14.84 18.60 -3.56
CA ALA A 92 -14.73 17.14 -3.54
C ALA A 92 -14.03 16.57 -4.80
N MET A 93 -14.28 17.15 -5.97
CA MET A 93 -13.73 16.62 -7.23
C MET A 93 -12.20 16.69 -7.31
N PRO A 94 -11.54 17.84 -7.04
CA PRO A 94 -10.08 17.91 -6.99
C PRO A 94 -9.48 17.01 -5.90
N TYR A 95 -10.12 16.90 -4.75
CA TYR A 95 -9.68 16.01 -3.67
C TYR A 95 -9.62 14.56 -4.13
N ILE A 96 -10.73 14.04 -4.71
CA ILE A 96 -10.80 12.66 -5.19
C ILE A 96 -9.78 12.42 -6.31
N ALA A 97 -9.66 13.36 -7.27
CA ALA A 97 -8.70 13.28 -8.35
C ALA A 97 -7.25 13.22 -7.81
N LEU A 98 -6.93 14.04 -6.80
CA LEU A 98 -5.61 14.02 -6.17
C LEU A 98 -5.36 12.70 -5.43
N ALA A 99 -6.31 12.21 -4.66
CA ALA A 99 -6.18 10.92 -3.95
C ALA A 99 -5.93 9.76 -4.93
N ILE A 100 -6.66 9.71 -6.04
CA ILE A 100 -6.45 8.72 -7.10
C ILE A 100 -5.06 8.88 -7.72
N THR A 101 -4.66 10.10 -8.05
CA THR A 101 -3.34 10.38 -8.65
C THR A 101 -2.21 9.94 -7.73
N MET A 102 -2.31 10.20 -6.43
CA MET A 102 -1.33 9.73 -5.44
C MET A 102 -1.33 8.20 -5.33
N ALA A 103 -2.51 7.57 -5.36
CA ALA A 103 -2.64 6.11 -5.32
C ALA A 103 -2.05 5.42 -6.57
N LEU A 104 -1.96 6.09 -7.73
CA LEU A 104 -1.32 5.54 -8.93
C LEU A 104 0.17 5.22 -8.71
N TYR A 105 0.88 5.98 -7.88
CA TYR A 105 2.26 5.65 -7.53
C TYR A 105 2.36 4.34 -6.76
N ALA A 106 1.37 4.03 -5.92
CA ALA A 106 1.35 2.80 -5.16
C ALA A 106 1.11 1.54 -6.03
N LEU A 107 0.67 1.69 -7.30
CA LEU A 107 0.72 0.60 -8.28
C LEU A 107 2.15 0.03 -8.40
N ALA A 108 3.15 0.92 -8.47
CA ALA A 108 4.55 0.52 -8.54
C ALA A 108 4.99 -0.20 -7.26
N THR A 109 4.60 0.30 -6.08
CA THR A 109 4.88 -0.36 -4.79
C THR A 109 4.37 -1.80 -4.78
N GLY A 110 3.14 -2.03 -5.21
CA GLY A 110 2.54 -3.37 -5.24
C GLY A 110 3.18 -4.26 -6.31
N ALA A 111 3.42 -3.74 -7.52
CA ALA A 111 4.04 -4.50 -8.61
C ALA A 111 5.47 -4.94 -8.26
N PHE A 112 6.32 -4.01 -7.82
CA PHE A 112 7.70 -4.30 -7.41
C PHE A 112 7.73 -5.13 -6.12
N GLY A 113 6.78 -4.93 -5.21
CA GLY A 113 6.63 -5.75 -4.01
C GLY A 113 6.47 -7.24 -4.34
N VAL A 114 5.63 -7.59 -5.31
CA VAL A 114 5.51 -9.00 -5.79
C VAL A 114 6.81 -9.50 -6.42
N LEU A 115 7.56 -8.64 -7.12
CA LEU A 115 8.85 -9.03 -7.72
C LEU A 115 9.89 -9.33 -6.65
N VAL A 116 10.06 -8.44 -5.65
CA VAL A 116 11.02 -8.67 -4.56
C VAL A 116 10.58 -9.78 -3.62
N ALA A 117 9.28 -10.11 -3.55
CA ALA A 117 8.79 -11.27 -2.79
C ALA A 117 9.30 -12.62 -3.30
N ARG A 118 9.94 -12.66 -4.48
CA ARG A 118 10.62 -13.84 -5.03
C ARG A 118 12.03 -14.02 -4.48
N TRP A 119 12.61 -13.01 -3.87
CA TRP A 119 13.96 -13.03 -3.32
C TRP A 119 13.95 -13.52 -1.87
N ARG A 120 15.03 -14.20 -1.48
CA ARG A 120 15.22 -14.66 -0.09
C ARG A 120 15.24 -13.51 0.93
N PHE A 121 15.67 -12.33 0.51
CA PHE A 121 15.73 -11.10 1.31
C PHE A 121 14.58 -10.13 1.00
N GLY A 122 13.52 -10.60 0.35
CA GLY A 122 12.41 -9.75 -0.10
C GLY A 122 11.76 -8.93 1.03
N ALA A 123 11.66 -9.49 2.23
CA ALA A 123 11.12 -8.78 3.39
C ALA A 123 11.93 -7.52 3.78
N PHE A 124 13.26 -7.55 3.58
CA PHE A 124 14.12 -6.39 3.81
C PHE A 124 14.16 -5.44 2.61
N ALA A 125 14.02 -5.97 1.40
CA ALA A 125 13.99 -5.19 0.18
C ALA A 125 12.68 -4.41 0.00
N PHE A 126 11.56 -4.92 0.50
CA PHE A 126 10.25 -4.30 0.31
C PHE A 126 10.12 -2.90 0.92
N PRO A 127 10.57 -2.62 2.15
CA PRO A 127 10.60 -1.25 2.68
C PRO A 127 11.41 -0.28 1.81
N LEU A 128 12.50 -0.73 1.20
CA LEU A 128 13.28 0.10 0.27
C LEU A 128 12.50 0.41 -1.01
N VAL A 129 11.76 -0.57 -1.55
CA VAL A 129 10.84 -0.34 -2.67
C VAL A 129 9.78 0.68 -2.30
N TYR A 130 9.18 0.54 -1.12
CA TYR A 130 8.16 1.47 -0.63
C TYR A 130 8.71 2.89 -0.57
N LEU A 131 9.86 3.09 0.08
CA LEU A 131 10.53 4.39 0.21
C LEU A 131 10.97 4.96 -1.14
N ALA A 132 11.44 4.13 -2.06
CA ALA A 132 11.82 4.57 -3.41
C ALA A 132 10.62 5.13 -4.19
N VAL A 133 9.47 4.45 -4.13
CA VAL A 133 8.24 4.94 -4.77
C VAL A 133 7.75 6.23 -4.09
N GLU A 134 7.84 6.31 -2.76
CA GLU A 134 7.49 7.52 -2.04
C GLU A 134 8.40 8.69 -2.40
N PHE A 135 9.70 8.44 -2.56
CA PHE A 135 10.65 9.45 -3.04
C PHE A 135 10.30 9.95 -4.43
N VAL A 136 9.99 9.05 -5.38
CA VAL A 136 9.55 9.43 -6.73
C VAL A 136 8.28 10.27 -6.66
N ARG A 137 7.26 9.84 -5.92
CA ARG A 137 6.02 10.59 -5.72
C ARG A 137 6.25 11.99 -5.17
N SER A 138 7.18 12.14 -4.25
CA SER A 138 7.48 13.42 -3.60
C SER A 138 8.39 14.33 -4.41
N SER A 139 8.92 13.86 -5.55
CA SER A 139 9.89 14.58 -6.36
C SER A 139 9.42 14.82 -7.80
N TRP A 140 8.50 14.00 -8.32
CA TRP A 140 8.09 14.03 -9.73
C TRP A 140 6.58 13.70 -9.86
N PRO A 141 5.84 14.32 -10.86
CA PRO A 141 6.23 15.42 -11.75
C PRO A 141 6.12 16.78 -11.06
N PHE A 142 6.63 17.83 -11.73
CA PHE A 142 6.50 19.23 -11.30
C PHE A 142 6.98 19.54 -9.87
N GLY A 143 7.99 18.82 -9.36
CA GLY A 143 8.47 18.92 -8.00
C GLY A 143 7.78 17.98 -7.01
N GLY A 144 6.82 17.16 -7.48
CA GLY A 144 6.13 16.16 -6.68
C GLY A 144 5.15 16.72 -5.66
N PHE A 145 4.55 15.82 -4.89
CA PHE A 145 3.68 16.17 -3.76
C PHE A 145 4.38 15.81 -2.44
N ALA A 146 5.19 16.74 -1.94
CA ALA A 146 6.06 16.52 -0.79
C ALA A 146 5.37 16.66 0.58
N TRP A 147 4.12 17.13 0.62
CA TRP A 147 3.39 17.46 1.85
C TRP A 147 3.11 16.27 2.77
N VAL A 148 3.17 15.08 2.23
CA VAL A 148 2.89 13.84 2.98
C VAL A 148 4.02 12.86 2.73
N ARG A 149 5.10 13.01 3.47
CA ARG A 149 6.20 12.05 3.53
C ARG A 149 6.08 11.22 4.79
N LEU A 150 6.39 9.93 4.68
CA LEU A 150 6.35 9.00 5.81
C LEU A 150 7.39 9.34 6.90
N ALA A 151 8.45 10.03 6.54
CA ALA A 151 9.52 10.46 7.42
C ALA A 151 9.62 11.98 7.45
N TRP A 152 8.93 12.58 8.37
CA TRP A 152 9.12 13.96 8.83
C TRP A 152 9.67 13.94 10.24
#